data_a62ac38e5a07b8841016a39eb872e856
#
_entry.id   a62ac38e5a07b8841016a39eb872e856
#
_cell.length_a   1.000
_cell.length_b   1.000
_cell.length_c   1.000
_cell.angle_alpha   90.00
_cell.angle_beta   90.00
_cell.angle_gamma   90.00
#
_symmetry.space_group_name_H-M   'P 1'
#
loop_
_entity.id
_entity.type
_entity.pdbx_description
1 polymer ?
#
loop_
_entity_poly.entity_id
_entity_poly.type
_entity_poly.pdbx_seq_one_letter_code
_entity_poly.pdbx_strand_id
1 'polypeptide(L)'
;MQGLLIREASINDCEGIQSVHMGTPGPWANAVECVPWIRKRIERGYYVQVAEINAKVIGHAEWVETHDIKGKFLYLCVMQIKDDYQGQGIGRKMVNDGIQLARAQGCEKVVTIPDEDTGSEKFYAKCGFSKGRQIKSVSIPTAAYGYSQNYKEVDSAPLEIIRKCHFIFGLSQASARHMWEINNEKPLGDNRVTTTLISDTGDYIQLCSQYNNPRKAWVLCWSNNPNPMFVKDILTLGRSKGFQEILFDFFAEYEAYFKDFTREIKHYAIETYKFT
;
A
#
# COMPACT_ATOMS: atom_id res chain seq x y z
N MET A 1 -17.88 -20.87 -17.62
CA MET A 1 -18.86 -19.82 -17.24
C MET A 1 -19.20 -19.04 -18.50
N GLN A 2 -20.44 -19.16 -18.95
CA GLN A 2 -20.87 -18.47 -20.19
C GLN A 2 -20.99 -16.96 -19.90
N GLY A 3 -20.40 -16.11 -20.76
CA GLY A 3 -20.51 -14.66 -20.65
C GLY A 3 -19.57 -13.95 -19.68
N LEU A 4 -18.59 -14.64 -19.05
CA LEU A 4 -17.60 -13.95 -18.23
C LEU A 4 -16.60 -13.19 -19.12
N LEU A 5 -16.52 -11.87 -18.94
CA LEU A 5 -15.53 -10.98 -19.53
C LEU A 5 -14.65 -10.40 -18.43
N ILE A 6 -13.34 -10.44 -18.62
CA ILE A 6 -12.37 -9.70 -17.79
C ILE A 6 -11.75 -8.65 -18.70
N ARG A 7 -11.78 -7.40 -18.25
CA ARG A 7 -11.33 -6.25 -19.04
C ARG A 7 -10.84 -5.12 -18.14
N GLU A 8 -10.14 -4.19 -18.73
CA GLU A 8 -9.84 -2.91 -18.09
C GLU A 8 -11.15 -2.13 -17.82
N ALA A 9 -11.19 -1.48 -16.67
CA ALA A 9 -12.32 -0.65 -16.28
C ALA A 9 -12.29 0.69 -17.00
N SER A 10 -13.47 1.21 -17.25
CA SER A 10 -13.69 2.59 -17.68
C SER A 10 -14.29 3.43 -16.55
N ILE A 11 -14.37 4.73 -16.74
CA ILE A 11 -15.05 5.64 -15.79
C ILE A 11 -16.52 5.24 -15.56
N ASN A 12 -17.15 4.63 -16.56
CA ASN A 12 -18.54 4.19 -16.45
C ASN A 12 -18.73 2.97 -15.52
N ASP A 13 -17.65 2.28 -15.17
CA ASP A 13 -17.71 1.12 -14.28
C ASP A 13 -17.66 1.49 -12.78
N CYS A 14 -17.42 2.75 -12.45
CA CYS A 14 -17.19 3.18 -11.05
C CYS A 14 -18.33 2.78 -10.10
N GLU A 15 -19.59 2.93 -10.51
CA GLU A 15 -20.75 2.51 -9.70
C GLU A 15 -20.82 0.98 -9.58
N GLY A 16 -20.53 0.27 -10.65
CA GLY A 16 -20.45 -1.19 -10.66
C GLY A 16 -19.36 -1.70 -9.71
N ILE A 17 -18.18 -1.09 -9.75
CA ILE A 17 -17.06 -1.40 -8.85
C ILE A 17 -17.45 -1.13 -7.40
N GLN A 18 -18.06 0.03 -7.11
CA GLN A 18 -18.57 0.31 -5.77
C GLN A 18 -19.48 -0.79 -5.25
N SER A 19 -20.38 -1.29 -6.11
CA SER A 19 -21.31 -2.37 -5.73
C SER A 19 -20.62 -3.70 -5.39
N VAL A 20 -19.38 -3.92 -5.87
CA VAL A 20 -18.56 -5.08 -5.50
C VAL A 20 -18.04 -4.98 -4.07
N HIS A 21 -17.79 -3.75 -3.60
CA HIS A 21 -17.21 -3.46 -2.30
C HIS A 21 -18.25 -3.12 -1.21
N MET A 22 -19.54 -3.23 -1.47
CA MET A 22 -20.57 -2.97 -0.47
C MET A 22 -20.35 -3.83 0.77
N GLY A 23 -20.25 -3.17 1.94
CA GLY A 23 -19.97 -3.82 3.23
C GLY A 23 -18.48 -3.99 3.55
N THR A 24 -17.57 -3.67 2.63
CA THR A 24 -16.12 -3.70 2.90
C THR A 24 -15.70 -2.40 3.60
N PRO A 25 -14.91 -2.47 4.69
CA PRO A 25 -14.39 -1.26 5.34
C PRO A 25 -13.48 -0.43 4.42
N GLY A 26 -13.44 0.89 4.63
CA GLY A 26 -12.55 1.81 3.93
C GLY A 26 -13.25 2.69 2.91
N PRO A 27 -12.52 3.26 1.92
CA PRO A 27 -13.08 4.17 0.92
C PRO A 27 -14.17 3.54 0.04
N TRP A 28 -14.29 2.23 0.06
CA TRP A 28 -15.26 1.43 -0.67
C TRP A 28 -16.67 1.46 -0.06
N ALA A 29 -16.77 1.74 1.24
CA ALA A 29 -18.05 1.67 1.98
C ALA A 29 -19.05 2.76 1.59
N ASN A 30 -18.60 3.81 0.91
CA ASN A 30 -19.36 5.02 0.65
C ASN A 30 -19.24 5.42 -0.82
N ALA A 31 -20.39 5.58 -1.52
CA ALA A 31 -20.42 5.96 -2.95
C ALA A 31 -19.76 7.31 -3.21
N VAL A 32 -19.91 8.25 -2.29
CA VAL A 32 -19.37 9.61 -2.43
C VAL A 32 -17.84 9.60 -2.48
N GLU A 33 -17.21 8.65 -1.81
CA GLU A 33 -15.74 8.52 -1.77
C GLU A 33 -15.23 7.53 -2.81
N CYS A 34 -15.92 6.43 -3.01
CA CYS A 34 -15.52 5.33 -3.87
C CYS A 34 -15.42 5.73 -5.35
N VAL A 35 -16.45 6.38 -5.88
CA VAL A 35 -16.50 6.75 -7.31
C VAL A 35 -15.39 7.73 -7.69
N PRO A 36 -15.17 8.86 -6.97
CA PRO A 36 -14.03 9.74 -7.24
C PRO A 36 -12.67 9.03 -7.08
N TRP A 37 -12.55 8.13 -6.11
CA TRP A 37 -11.34 7.36 -5.88
C TRP A 37 -10.98 6.49 -7.09
N ILE A 38 -11.92 5.68 -7.58
CA ILE A 38 -11.70 4.80 -8.74
C ILE A 38 -11.40 5.61 -9.99
N ARG A 39 -12.15 6.68 -10.24
CA ARG A 39 -11.91 7.60 -11.36
C ARG A 39 -10.47 8.09 -11.36
N LYS A 40 -10.00 8.56 -10.20
CA LYS A 40 -8.64 9.06 -10.03
C LYS A 40 -7.58 7.98 -10.29
N ARG A 41 -7.84 6.71 -9.90
CA ARG A 41 -6.96 5.57 -10.21
C ARG A 41 -6.85 5.34 -11.71
N ILE A 42 -7.97 5.31 -12.41
CA ILE A 42 -8.00 5.15 -13.87
C ILE A 42 -7.25 6.29 -14.56
N GLU A 43 -7.52 7.53 -14.20
CA GLU A 43 -6.87 8.73 -14.75
C GLU A 43 -5.35 8.74 -14.53
N ARG A 44 -4.84 8.04 -13.53
CA ARG A 44 -3.41 7.94 -13.20
C ARG A 44 -2.72 6.73 -13.80
N GLY A 45 -3.42 5.99 -14.62
CA GLY A 45 -2.86 4.82 -15.29
C GLY A 45 -2.62 3.64 -14.35
N TYR A 46 -3.42 3.49 -13.29
CA TYR A 46 -3.57 2.20 -12.66
C TYR A 46 -4.28 1.27 -13.63
N TYR A 47 -3.87 0.03 -13.68
CA TYR A 47 -4.67 -0.99 -14.33
C TYR A 47 -5.80 -1.40 -13.40
N VAL A 48 -6.93 -0.74 -13.56
CA VAL A 48 -8.16 -1.07 -12.85
C VAL A 48 -8.91 -2.11 -13.69
N GLN A 49 -9.12 -3.29 -13.11
CA GLN A 49 -9.68 -4.43 -13.81
C GLN A 49 -11.07 -4.76 -13.28
N VAL A 50 -11.98 -5.10 -14.16
CA VAL A 50 -13.31 -5.61 -13.81
C VAL A 50 -13.55 -6.99 -14.37
N ALA A 51 -14.28 -7.79 -13.61
CA ALA A 51 -14.93 -9.01 -14.09
C ALA A 51 -16.41 -8.72 -14.28
N GLU A 52 -16.95 -9.06 -15.46
CA GLU A 52 -18.30 -8.73 -15.87
C GLU A 52 -19.04 -10.00 -16.34
N ILE A 53 -20.30 -10.14 -15.95
CA ILE A 53 -21.25 -11.14 -16.47
C ILE A 53 -22.54 -10.43 -16.84
N ASN A 54 -23.03 -10.59 -18.07
CA ASN A 54 -24.27 -9.98 -18.57
C ASN A 54 -24.31 -8.46 -18.29
N ALA A 55 -23.25 -7.74 -18.65
CA ALA A 55 -23.08 -6.29 -18.43
C ALA A 55 -23.12 -5.87 -16.94
N LYS A 56 -22.94 -6.77 -16.00
CA LYS A 56 -22.92 -6.48 -14.57
C LYS A 56 -21.52 -6.73 -14.01
N VAL A 57 -20.92 -5.73 -13.37
CA VAL A 57 -19.64 -5.86 -12.66
C VAL A 57 -19.82 -6.72 -11.43
N ILE A 58 -19.05 -7.80 -11.36
CA ILE A 58 -19.09 -8.80 -10.28
C ILE A 58 -17.74 -8.99 -9.58
N GLY A 59 -16.68 -8.38 -10.13
CA GLY A 59 -15.35 -8.40 -9.54
C GLY A 59 -14.55 -7.17 -9.93
N HIS A 60 -13.59 -6.82 -9.08
CA HIS A 60 -12.72 -5.66 -9.24
C HIS A 60 -11.32 -6.00 -8.75
N ALA A 61 -10.30 -5.51 -9.45
CA ALA A 61 -8.91 -5.52 -8.98
C ALA A 61 -8.18 -4.25 -9.41
N GLU A 62 -7.26 -3.80 -8.58
CA GLU A 62 -6.37 -2.68 -8.88
C GLU A 62 -4.93 -3.12 -8.89
N TRP A 63 -4.25 -2.77 -9.94
CA TRP A 63 -2.84 -3.07 -10.17
C TRP A 63 -2.08 -1.78 -10.38
N VAL A 64 -0.94 -1.66 -9.71
CA VAL A 64 -0.05 -0.51 -9.87
C VAL A 64 1.35 -0.98 -10.21
N GLU A 65 1.87 -0.45 -11.31
CA GLU A 65 3.28 -0.58 -11.60
C GLU A 65 4.07 0.20 -10.56
N THR A 66 5.01 -0.46 -9.92
CA THR A 66 5.97 0.18 -9.04
C THR A 66 7.39 -0.07 -9.54
N HIS A 67 8.22 0.91 -9.34
CA HIS A 67 9.64 0.85 -9.66
C HIS A 67 10.38 1.44 -8.47
N ASP A 68 11.19 0.62 -7.84
CA ASP A 68 12.08 1.04 -6.77
C ASP A 68 13.53 0.60 -7.09
N ILE A 69 14.43 0.80 -6.14
CA ILE A 69 15.84 0.40 -6.27
C ILE A 69 16.02 -1.13 -6.50
N LYS A 70 15.02 -1.93 -6.21
CA LYS A 70 15.03 -3.40 -6.37
C LYS A 70 14.46 -3.87 -7.71
N GLY A 71 14.08 -2.94 -8.60
CA GLY A 71 13.56 -3.25 -9.92
C GLY A 71 12.10 -2.85 -10.14
N LYS A 72 11.54 -3.31 -11.24
CA LYS A 72 10.19 -3.02 -11.70
C LYS A 72 9.26 -4.19 -11.40
N PHE A 73 8.13 -3.95 -10.77
CA PHE A 73 7.14 -4.98 -10.47
C PHE A 73 5.71 -4.45 -10.53
N LEU A 74 4.75 -5.34 -10.70
CA LEU A 74 3.34 -5.03 -10.62
C LEU A 74 2.81 -5.41 -9.24
N TYR A 75 2.18 -4.47 -8.56
CA TYR A 75 1.56 -4.69 -7.25
C TYR A 75 0.05 -4.79 -7.37
N LEU A 76 -0.51 -5.91 -6.94
CA LEU A 76 -1.95 -6.09 -6.75
C LEU A 76 -2.34 -5.52 -5.40
N CYS A 77 -2.94 -4.34 -5.39
CA CYS A 77 -3.28 -3.62 -4.17
C CYS A 77 -4.72 -3.85 -3.69
N VAL A 78 -5.62 -4.22 -4.59
CA VAL A 78 -7.02 -4.53 -4.26
C VAL A 78 -7.50 -5.65 -5.15
N MET A 79 -8.25 -6.60 -4.59
CA MET A 79 -9.03 -7.56 -5.37
C MET A 79 -10.25 -8.01 -4.56
N GLN A 80 -11.42 -7.87 -5.14
CA GLN A 80 -12.69 -8.31 -4.57
C GLN A 80 -13.57 -8.97 -5.63
N ILE A 81 -14.23 -10.05 -5.26
CA ILE A 81 -15.29 -10.70 -6.05
C ILE A 81 -16.53 -10.74 -5.18
N LYS A 82 -17.69 -10.40 -5.74
CA LYS A 82 -18.97 -10.53 -5.03
C LYS A 82 -19.18 -11.95 -4.50
N ASP A 83 -19.69 -12.09 -3.31
CA ASP A 83 -19.77 -13.37 -2.59
C ASP A 83 -20.48 -14.45 -3.39
N ASP A 84 -21.59 -14.14 -4.05
CA ASP A 84 -22.35 -15.06 -4.90
C ASP A 84 -21.56 -15.62 -6.09
N TYR A 85 -20.43 -14.98 -6.45
CA TYR A 85 -19.58 -15.36 -7.58
C TYR A 85 -18.22 -15.90 -7.16
N GLN A 86 -17.96 -15.98 -5.84
CA GLN A 86 -16.71 -16.57 -5.33
C GLN A 86 -16.67 -18.09 -5.58
N GLY A 87 -15.47 -18.67 -5.47
CA GLY A 87 -15.27 -20.11 -5.68
C GLY A 87 -15.38 -20.60 -7.13
N GLN A 88 -15.77 -19.75 -8.08
CA GLN A 88 -16.00 -20.09 -9.50
C GLN A 88 -14.79 -19.84 -10.40
N GLY A 89 -13.61 -19.55 -9.83
CA GLY A 89 -12.34 -19.37 -10.57
C GLY A 89 -12.16 -17.97 -11.19
N ILE A 90 -13.07 -17.01 -10.95
CA ILE A 90 -13.00 -15.65 -11.48
C ILE A 90 -11.73 -14.94 -11.01
N GLY A 91 -11.48 -14.93 -9.69
CA GLY A 91 -10.28 -14.30 -9.13
C GLY A 91 -8.99 -14.86 -9.72
N ARG A 92 -8.91 -16.20 -9.95
CA ARG A 92 -7.74 -16.79 -10.61
C ARG A 92 -7.55 -16.28 -12.04
N LYS A 93 -8.63 -16.09 -12.79
CA LYS A 93 -8.54 -15.52 -14.15
C LYS A 93 -8.07 -14.06 -14.10
N MET A 94 -8.58 -13.24 -13.15
CA MET A 94 -8.14 -11.86 -12.96
C MET A 94 -6.65 -11.79 -12.60
N VAL A 95 -6.19 -12.65 -11.69
CA VAL A 95 -4.78 -12.74 -11.32
C VAL A 95 -3.91 -13.13 -12.51
N ASN A 96 -4.34 -14.12 -13.30
CA ASN A 96 -3.60 -14.53 -14.50
C ASN A 96 -3.49 -13.40 -15.53
N ASP A 97 -4.55 -12.63 -15.71
CA ASP A 97 -4.56 -11.48 -16.62
C ASP A 97 -3.57 -10.40 -16.13
N GLY A 98 -3.56 -10.08 -14.84
CA GLY A 98 -2.57 -9.19 -14.26
C GLY A 98 -1.12 -9.69 -14.40
N ILE A 99 -0.89 -11.00 -14.32
CA ILE A 99 0.43 -11.60 -14.59
C ILE A 99 0.84 -11.42 -16.08
N GLN A 100 -0.09 -11.56 -17.00
CA GLN A 100 0.20 -11.29 -18.42
C GLN A 100 0.51 -9.81 -18.66
N LEU A 101 -0.23 -8.91 -18.00
CA LEU A 101 0.08 -7.49 -18.05
C LEU A 101 1.49 -7.20 -17.51
N ALA A 102 1.86 -7.77 -16.37
CA ALA A 102 3.19 -7.61 -15.80
C ALA A 102 4.30 -8.04 -16.78
N ARG A 103 4.12 -9.17 -17.46
CA ARG A 103 5.05 -9.63 -18.50
C ARG A 103 5.14 -8.65 -19.67
N ALA A 104 4.00 -8.19 -20.17
CA ALA A 104 3.93 -7.23 -21.27
C ALA A 104 4.62 -5.89 -20.93
N GLN A 105 4.56 -5.49 -19.66
CA GLN A 105 5.24 -4.29 -19.15
C GLN A 105 6.69 -4.50 -18.76
N GLY A 106 7.24 -5.71 -18.90
CA GLY A 106 8.62 -6.02 -18.52
C GLY A 106 8.86 -5.96 -17.00
N CYS A 107 7.83 -6.25 -16.20
CA CYS A 107 7.99 -6.39 -14.75
C CYS A 107 8.75 -7.68 -14.42
N GLU A 108 9.60 -7.61 -13.40
CA GLU A 108 10.37 -8.75 -12.92
C GLU A 108 9.51 -9.74 -12.11
N LYS A 109 8.50 -9.20 -11.44
CA LYS A 109 7.59 -9.99 -10.58
C LYS A 109 6.24 -9.31 -10.39
N VAL A 110 5.29 -10.08 -9.91
CA VAL A 110 4.00 -9.61 -9.37
C VAL A 110 4.03 -9.81 -7.87
N VAL A 111 3.56 -8.82 -7.12
CA VAL A 111 3.55 -8.83 -5.64
C VAL A 111 2.15 -8.54 -5.14
N THR A 112 1.77 -9.15 -4.02
CA THR A 112 0.59 -8.80 -3.22
C THR A 112 0.84 -9.06 -1.75
N ILE A 113 0.03 -8.48 -0.89
CA ILE A 113 0.01 -8.73 0.55
C ILE A 113 -1.37 -9.27 0.89
N PRO A 114 -1.49 -10.59 1.12
CA PRO A 114 -2.75 -11.19 1.52
C PRO A 114 -3.19 -10.67 2.89
N ASP A 115 -4.50 -10.48 3.06
CA ASP A 115 -5.05 -10.20 4.38
C ASP A 115 -4.94 -11.44 5.26
N GLU A 116 -4.50 -11.25 6.51
CA GLU A 116 -4.46 -12.32 7.50
C GLU A 116 -5.87 -12.86 7.78
N ASP A 117 -5.95 -14.16 8.09
CA ASP A 117 -7.17 -14.87 8.50
C ASP A 117 -8.33 -14.92 7.48
N THR A 118 -8.17 -14.35 6.28
CA THR A 118 -9.22 -14.36 5.24
C THR A 118 -9.18 -15.57 4.31
N GLY A 119 -8.13 -16.39 4.39
CA GLY A 119 -7.88 -17.46 3.43
C GLY A 119 -7.30 -16.99 2.09
N SER A 120 -7.07 -15.69 1.92
CA SER A 120 -6.48 -15.09 0.72
C SER A 120 -5.07 -15.61 0.44
N GLU A 121 -4.28 -15.92 1.48
CA GLU A 121 -2.97 -16.54 1.35
C GLU A 121 -3.04 -17.89 0.61
N LYS A 122 -4.01 -18.74 0.99
CA LYS A 122 -4.23 -20.04 0.30
C LYS A 122 -4.67 -19.86 -1.16
N PHE A 123 -5.44 -18.80 -1.41
CA PHE A 123 -5.86 -18.47 -2.78
C PHE A 123 -4.65 -18.08 -3.64
N TYR A 124 -3.79 -17.16 -3.17
CA TYR A 124 -2.59 -16.75 -3.90
C TYR A 124 -1.60 -17.91 -4.09
N ALA A 125 -1.42 -18.76 -3.09
CA ALA A 125 -0.61 -19.98 -3.24
C ALA A 125 -1.13 -20.88 -4.38
N LYS A 126 -2.46 -21.05 -4.50
CA LYS A 126 -3.08 -21.78 -5.64
C LYS A 126 -2.91 -21.05 -6.99
N CYS A 127 -2.66 -19.75 -6.98
CA CYS A 127 -2.29 -18.98 -8.17
C CYS A 127 -0.78 -19.04 -8.47
N GLY A 128 -0.01 -19.78 -7.66
CA GLY A 128 1.43 -19.99 -7.83
C GLY A 128 2.30 -18.91 -7.19
N PHE A 129 1.75 -18.13 -6.26
CA PHE A 129 2.54 -17.19 -5.46
C PHE A 129 3.33 -17.93 -4.39
N SER A 130 4.55 -17.51 -4.18
CA SER A 130 5.43 -17.96 -3.09
C SER A 130 5.41 -16.96 -1.95
N LYS A 131 5.61 -17.43 -0.73
CA LYS A 131 5.82 -16.58 0.44
C LYS A 131 7.12 -15.79 0.27
N GLY A 132 7.05 -14.50 0.54
CA GLY A 132 8.19 -13.59 0.52
C GLY A 132 8.58 -13.14 1.92
N ARG A 133 8.75 -11.83 2.08
CA ARG A 133 9.24 -11.22 3.31
C ARG A 133 8.13 -11.10 4.36
N GLN A 134 8.52 -11.24 5.62
CA GLN A 134 7.62 -10.93 6.74
C GLN A 134 7.51 -9.41 6.92
N ILE A 135 6.29 -8.95 7.10
CA ILE A 135 5.98 -7.58 7.51
C ILE A 135 5.67 -7.61 9.00
N LYS A 136 6.32 -6.72 9.73
CA LYS A 136 6.19 -6.56 11.16
C LYS A 136 5.66 -5.17 11.48
N SER A 137 5.03 -5.05 12.63
CA SER A 137 4.46 -3.80 13.10
C SER A 137 4.81 -3.56 14.56
N VAL A 138 5.11 -2.29 14.88
CA VAL A 138 5.30 -1.84 16.25
C VAL A 138 4.79 -0.42 16.41
N SER A 139 4.11 -0.16 17.51
CA SER A 139 3.64 1.17 17.88
C SER A 139 4.46 1.69 19.06
N ILE A 140 5.13 2.84 18.89
CA ILE A 140 6.06 3.39 19.85
C ILE A 140 5.63 4.80 20.26
N PRO A 141 5.54 5.12 21.58
CA PRO A 141 5.31 6.47 22.07
C PRO A 141 6.40 7.43 21.60
N THR A 142 6.01 8.63 21.19
CA THR A 142 6.98 9.66 20.81
C THR A 142 7.78 10.16 22.01
N ALA A 143 9.06 10.43 21.79
CA ALA A 143 9.97 10.97 22.81
C ALA A 143 11.02 11.86 22.15
N ALA A 144 11.68 12.70 22.95
CA ALA A 144 12.76 13.55 22.48
C ALA A 144 14.10 12.85 22.71
N TYR A 145 14.63 12.25 21.67
CA TYR A 145 15.96 11.60 21.67
C TYR A 145 17.07 12.49 21.10
N GLY A 146 16.71 13.70 20.59
CA GLY A 146 17.58 14.50 19.72
C GLY A 146 17.53 14.02 18.27
N TYR A 147 18.21 14.74 17.40
CA TYR A 147 18.30 14.42 15.98
C TYR A 147 19.69 13.95 15.60
N SER A 148 19.79 12.93 14.76
CA SER A 148 21.06 12.50 14.18
C SER A 148 21.48 13.37 12.98
N GLN A 149 20.53 14.10 12.39
CA GLN A 149 20.69 15.00 11.26
C GLN A 149 19.62 16.09 11.26
N ASN A 150 19.76 17.13 10.43
CA ASN A 150 18.74 18.16 10.33
C ASN A 150 17.61 17.72 9.40
N TYR A 151 16.40 18.21 9.69
CA TYR A 151 15.22 17.98 8.88
C TYR A 151 14.52 19.29 8.57
N LYS A 152 14.07 19.45 7.35
CA LYS A 152 13.18 20.55 6.96
C LYS A 152 11.88 20.03 6.39
N GLU A 153 10.80 20.74 6.62
CA GLU A 153 9.49 20.44 6.05
C GLU A 153 9.46 20.82 4.56
N VAL A 154 8.83 19.99 3.75
CA VAL A 154 8.61 20.18 2.32
C VAL A 154 7.18 19.79 1.97
N ASP A 155 6.65 20.32 0.87
CA ASP A 155 5.26 20.06 0.47
C ASP A 155 5.02 18.57 0.14
N SER A 156 5.97 17.96 -0.56
CA SER A 156 5.90 16.52 -0.90
C SER A 156 7.28 15.96 -1.24
N ALA A 157 7.40 14.63 -1.20
CA ALA A 157 8.56 13.93 -1.72
C ALA A 157 8.39 13.69 -3.24
N PRO A 158 9.32 14.12 -4.10
CA PRO A 158 9.23 13.87 -5.55
C PRO A 158 9.25 12.38 -5.88
N LEU A 159 8.26 11.90 -6.65
CA LEU A 159 8.10 10.48 -6.94
C LEU A 159 9.33 9.88 -7.66
N GLU A 160 9.93 10.62 -8.57
CA GLU A 160 11.14 10.21 -9.30
C GLU A 160 12.37 10.06 -8.40
N ILE A 161 12.41 10.75 -7.25
CA ILE A 161 13.47 10.62 -6.26
C ILE A 161 13.21 9.42 -5.35
N ILE A 162 12.01 9.31 -4.78
CA ILE A 162 11.70 8.19 -3.87
C ILE A 162 11.79 6.83 -4.55
N ARG A 163 11.57 6.74 -5.85
CA ARG A 163 11.79 5.52 -6.65
C ARG A 163 13.24 5.02 -6.64
N LYS A 164 14.20 5.90 -6.35
CA LYS A 164 15.62 5.58 -6.27
C LYS A 164 16.08 5.28 -4.84
N CYS A 165 15.18 5.32 -3.87
CA CYS A 165 15.47 5.10 -2.46
C CYS A 165 14.95 3.73 -1.99
N HIS A 166 15.55 3.20 -0.93
CA HIS A 166 14.96 2.10 -0.19
C HIS A 166 13.72 2.59 0.56
N PHE A 167 12.63 1.85 0.45
CA PHE A 167 11.45 2.05 1.27
C PHE A 167 11.62 1.28 2.59
N ILE A 168 11.80 1.99 3.69
CA ILE A 168 12.22 1.44 4.97
C ILE A 168 11.03 1.13 5.86
N PHE A 169 10.10 2.09 6.01
CA PHE A 169 8.92 1.98 6.85
C PHE A 169 7.66 2.30 6.05
N GLY A 170 6.53 1.72 6.46
CA GLY A 170 5.22 1.97 5.87
C GLY A 170 4.79 0.91 4.87
N LEU A 171 5.11 -0.34 5.11
CA LEU A 171 5.03 -1.44 4.15
C LEU A 171 3.70 -2.16 4.10
N SER A 172 2.66 -1.64 4.74
CA SER A 172 1.33 -2.26 4.68
C SER A 172 0.83 -2.48 3.23
N GLN A 173 1.46 -1.84 2.25
CA GLN A 173 1.08 -1.93 0.84
C GLN A 173 2.28 -1.96 -0.12
N ALA A 174 3.33 -2.63 0.16
CA ALA A 174 4.50 -3.02 -0.64
C ALA A 174 4.94 -2.14 -1.85
N SER A 175 4.33 -0.99 -2.11
CA SER A 175 4.60 -0.12 -3.25
C SER A 175 4.85 1.32 -2.81
N ALA A 176 6.07 1.81 -3.01
CA ALA A 176 6.42 3.20 -2.75
C ALA A 176 5.54 4.19 -3.51
N ARG A 177 5.22 3.90 -4.79
CA ARG A 177 4.33 4.71 -5.61
C ARG A 177 2.92 4.77 -5.03
N HIS A 178 2.35 3.62 -4.69
CA HIS A 178 1.00 3.54 -4.15
C HIS A 178 0.86 4.30 -2.83
N MET A 179 1.82 4.12 -1.91
CA MET A 179 1.84 4.84 -0.63
C MET A 179 2.03 6.35 -0.81
N TRP A 180 2.90 6.75 -1.75
CA TRP A 180 3.09 8.15 -2.09
C TRP A 180 1.79 8.78 -2.59
N GLU A 181 1.08 8.11 -3.50
CA GLU A 181 -0.18 8.61 -4.05
C GLU A 181 -1.29 8.69 -3.00
N ILE A 182 -1.44 7.67 -2.13
CA ILE A 182 -2.43 7.68 -1.05
C ILE A 182 -2.23 8.87 -0.11
N ASN A 183 -1.00 9.22 0.22
CA ASN A 183 -0.73 10.25 1.19
C ASN A 183 -0.69 11.67 0.62
N ASN A 184 -0.23 11.84 -0.61
CA ASN A 184 -0.17 13.17 -1.23
C ASN A 184 -1.49 13.56 -1.91
N GLU A 185 -2.33 12.58 -2.20
CA GLU A 185 -3.52 12.78 -3.00
C GLU A 185 -4.76 12.20 -2.30
N LYS A 186 -5.01 12.76 -1.14
CA LYS A 186 -6.08 12.33 -0.25
C LYS A 186 -7.44 12.31 -0.96
N PRO A 187 -8.29 11.32 -0.66
CA PRO A 187 -9.70 11.34 -1.08
C PRO A 187 -10.42 12.59 -0.57
N LEU A 188 -11.50 12.98 -1.24
CA LEU A 188 -12.42 14.00 -0.73
C LEU A 188 -12.90 13.59 0.68
N GLY A 189 -12.78 14.52 1.65
CA GLY A 189 -13.16 14.25 3.03
C GLY A 189 -12.07 13.63 3.91
N ASP A 190 -10.90 13.32 3.36
CA ASP A 190 -9.75 12.86 4.15
C ASP A 190 -9.13 14.00 4.95
N ASN A 191 -9.43 14.05 6.25
CA ASN A 191 -8.93 15.06 7.19
C ASN A 191 -7.57 14.69 7.82
N ARG A 192 -6.89 13.65 7.35
CA ARG A 192 -5.58 13.28 7.88
C ARG A 192 -4.57 14.39 7.64
N VAL A 193 -3.77 14.65 8.67
CA VAL A 193 -2.62 15.55 8.57
C VAL A 193 -1.43 14.73 8.05
N THR A 194 -0.82 15.18 6.97
CA THR A 194 0.42 14.61 6.44
C THR A 194 1.50 15.69 6.48
N THR A 195 2.62 15.37 7.11
CA THR A 195 3.81 16.22 7.11
C THR A 195 4.93 15.48 6.41
N THR A 196 5.53 16.09 5.41
CA THR A 196 6.70 15.54 4.69
C THR A 196 7.96 16.29 5.11
N LEU A 197 8.99 15.56 5.48
CA LEU A 197 10.28 16.10 5.90
C LEU A 197 11.39 15.51 5.03
N ILE A 198 12.40 16.33 4.72
CA ILE A 198 13.62 15.90 4.08
C ILE A 198 14.82 16.15 4.99
N SER A 199 15.73 15.18 5.09
CA SER A 199 16.99 15.32 5.82
C SER A 199 18.07 15.98 4.96
N ASP A 200 19.15 16.40 5.59
CA ASP A 200 20.36 16.93 4.89
C ASP A 200 21.00 15.86 3.97
N THR A 201 20.78 14.58 4.25
CA THR A 201 21.28 13.45 3.45
C THR A 201 20.31 13.00 2.34
N GLY A 202 19.16 13.67 2.22
CA GLY A 202 18.17 13.42 1.17
C GLY A 202 17.18 12.29 1.50
N ASP A 203 17.06 11.90 2.77
CA ASP A 203 16.05 10.95 3.21
C ASP A 203 14.70 11.63 3.36
N TYR A 204 13.63 10.98 2.95
CA TYR A 204 12.28 11.47 3.09
C TYR A 204 11.52 10.72 4.18
N ILE A 205 10.88 11.47 5.05
CA ILE A 205 9.99 10.96 6.10
C ILE A 205 8.63 11.62 5.93
N GLN A 206 7.58 10.81 5.85
CA GLN A 206 6.20 11.28 5.94
C GLN A 206 5.57 10.77 7.21
N LEU A 207 5.00 11.69 8.00
CA LEU A 207 4.15 11.38 9.15
C LEU A 207 2.70 11.66 8.76
N CYS A 208 1.87 10.63 8.80
CA CYS A 208 0.47 10.72 8.40
C CYS A 208 -0.43 10.32 9.57
N SER A 209 -1.31 11.23 10.02
CA SER A 209 -2.22 10.94 11.12
C SER A 209 -3.18 9.80 10.79
N GLN A 210 -3.58 9.01 11.79
CA GLN A 210 -4.56 7.94 11.59
C GLN A 210 -5.99 8.50 11.54
N TYR A 211 -6.86 7.87 10.76
CA TYR A 211 -8.27 8.28 10.62
C TYR A 211 -9.00 8.39 11.96
N ASN A 212 -8.84 7.38 12.81
CA ASN A 212 -9.59 7.24 14.04
C ASN A 212 -8.86 7.85 15.26
N ASN A 213 -7.62 8.31 15.09
CA ASN A 213 -6.82 8.88 16.17
C ASN A 213 -5.79 9.88 15.62
N PRO A 214 -6.11 11.18 15.59
CA PRO A 214 -5.21 12.21 15.05
C PRO A 214 -3.92 12.40 15.86
N ARG A 215 -3.84 11.84 17.09
CA ARG A 215 -2.62 11.87 17.90
C ARG A 215 -1.66 10.71 17.61
N LYS A 216 -2.07 9.76 16.79
CA LYS A 216 -1.23 8.68 16.28
C LYS A 216 -0.93 8.90 14.80
N ALA A 217 0.28 8.56 14.39
CA ALA A 217 0.66 8.63 12.99
C ALA A 217 1.24 7.32 12.49
N TRP A 218 1.05 7.05 11.20
CA TRP A 218 1.91 6.15 10.43
C TRP A 218 3.14 6.91 9.98
N VAL A 219 4.23 6.19 9.80
CA VAL A 219 5.41 6.73 9.16
C VAL A 219 5.67 6.03 7.84
N LEU A 220 6.04 6.81 6.82
CA LEU A 220 6.68 6.34 5.60
C LEU A 220 8.10 6.89 5.58
N CYS A 221 9.08 6.06 5.27
CA CYS A 221 10.48 6.47 5.19
C CYS A 221 11.15 5.90 3.95
N TRP A 222 11.76 6.79 3.17
CA TRP A 222 12.57 6.47 2.01
C TRP A 222 13.99 7.00 2.22
N SER A 223 15.00 6.14 2.05
CA SER A 223 16.39 6.49 2.28
C SER A 223 17.32 5.75 1.33
N ASN A 224 18.37 6.41 0.90
CA ASN A 224 19.48 5.77 0.20
C ASN A 224 20.52 5.19 1.17
N ASN A 225 20.47 5.59 2.44
CA ASN A 225 21.42 5.20 3.46
C ASN A 225 20.73 4.85 4.78
N PRO A 226 19.92 3.77 4.79
CA PRO A 226 19.12 3.41 5.94
C PRO A 226 19.98 3.09 7.16
N ASN A 227 19.62 3.66 8.31
CA ASN A 227 20.32 3.45 9.57
C ASN A 227 19.37 3.38 10.78
N PRO A 228 19.77 2.74 11.90
CA PRO A 228 18.92 2.57 13.07
C PRO A 228 18.51 3.88 13.77
N MET A 229 19.25 4.98 13.55
CA MET A 229 18.93 6.27 14.17
C MET A 229 17.63 6.87 13.66
N PHE A 230 17.16 6.47 12.46
CA PHE A 230 15.88 6.92 11.93
C PHE A 230 14.70 6.71 12.87
N VAL A 231 14.70 5.62 13.65
CA VAL A 231 13.61 5.38 14.60
C VAL A 231 13.58 6.49 15.67
N LYS A 232 14.74 6.87 16.23
CA LYS A 232 14.86 7.93 17.21
C LYS A 232 14.52 9.30 16.63
N ASP A 233 15.00 9.60 15.44
CA ASP A 233 14.70 10.83 14.71
C ASP A 233 13.18 10.94 14.44
N ILE A 234 12.56 9.88 13.92
CA ILE A 234 11.12 9.83 13.62
C ILE A 234 10.28 10.04 14.89
N LEU A 235 10.65 9.43 16.02
CA LEU A 235 9.96 9.62 17.29
C LEU A 235 10.10 11.07 17.80
N THR A 236 11.27 11.68 17.62
CA THR A 236 11.51 13.10 17.97
C THR A 236 10.71 14.02 17.08
N LEU A 237 10.70 13.79 15.77
CA LEU A 237 9.87 14.52 14.80
C LEU A 237 8.39 14.37 15.11
N GLY A 238 7.92 13.15 15.36
CA GLY A 238 6.53 12.88 15.72
C GLY A 238 6.10 13.70 16.95
N ARG A 239 6.93 13.75 18.00
CA ARG A 239 6.68 14.57 19.17
C ARG A 239 6.61 16.06 18.83
N SER A 240 7.53 16.58 18.04
CA SER A 240 7.55 18.00 17.64
C SER A 240 6.33 18.41 16.82
N LYS A 241 5.69 17.45 16.12
CA LYS A 241 4.46 17.63 15.34
C LYS A 241 3.18 17.32 16.13
N GLY A 242 3.30 17.05 17.44
CA GLY A 242 2.16 16.82 18.35
C GLY A 242 1.61 15.40 18.37
N PHE A 243 2.24 14.45 17.68
CA PHE A 243 1.87 13.06 17.77
C PHE A 243 2.33 12.44 19.11
N GLN A 244 1.52 11.53 19.64
CA GLN A 244 1.82 10.82 20.88
C GLN A 244 2.43 9.44 20.63
N GLU A 245 2.17 8.86 19.44
CA GLU A 245 2.58 7.52 19.10
C GLU A 245 2.78 7.41 17.59
N ILE A 246 3.83 6.67 17.18
CA ILE A 246 4.12 6.37 15.78
C ILE A 246 4.01 4.86 15.56
N LEU A 247 3.26 4.48 14.53
CA LEU A 247 3.17 3.13 14.02
C LEU A 247 4.21 2.95 12.92
N PHE A 248 5.06 1.94 13.10
CA PHE A 248 6.06 1.50 12.14
C PHE A 248 5.64 0.16 11.58
N ASP A 249 5.44 0.08 10.28
CA ASP A 249 5.36 -1.15 9.52
C ASP A 249 6.67 -1.33 8.75
N PHE A 250 7.29 -2.51 8.80
CA PHE A 250 8.61 -2.74 8.23
C PHE A 250 8.84 -4.21 7.90
N PHE A 251 9.77 -4.49 6.99
CA PHE A 251 10.22 -5.86 6.75
C PHE A 251 11.14 -6.35 7.87
N ALA A 252 11.11 -7.64 8.14
CA ALA A 252 11.84 -8.27 9.25
C ALA A 252 13.36 -7.96 9.25
N GLU A 253 13.96 -7.65 8.10
CA GLU A 253 15.34 -7.22 7.97
C GLU A 253 15.67 -5.93 8.73
N TYR A 254 14.67 -5.08 9.00
CA TYR A 254 14.83 -3.83 9.77
C TYR A 254 14.50 -3.98 11.26
N GLU A 255 14.20 -5.18 11.75
CA GLU A 255 13.83 -5.40 13.16
C GLU A 255 14.92 -4.93 14.14
N ALA A 256 16.19 -5.07 13.76
CA ALA A 256 17.31 -4.62 14.56
C ALA A 256 17.30 -3.09 14.87
N TYR A 257 16.56 -2.29 14.10
CA TYR A 257 16.43 -0.84 14.33
C TYR A 257 15.61 -0.54 15.60
N PHE A 258 14.84 -1.51 16.08
CA PHE A 258 13.93 -1.37 17.20
C PHE A 258 14.47 -1.98 18.52
N LYS A 259 15.70 -2.49 18.54
CA LYS A 259 16.30 -3.18 19.70
C LYS A 259 16.35 -2.34 20.99
N ASP A 260 16.44 -1.01 20.86
CA ASP A 260 16.47 -0.09 21.99
C ASP A 260 15.07 0.21 22.57
N PHE A 261 14.02 -0.32 21.97
CA PHE A 261 12.63 -0.06 22.34
C PHE A 261 12.01 -1.33 22.95
N THR A 262 11.59 -1.26 24.21
CA THR A 262 10.97 -2.37 24.95
C THR A 262 9.51 -2.60 24.56
N ARG A 263 9.23 -2.79 23.28
CA ARG A 263 7.90 -3.04 22.74
C ARG A 263 7.84 -4.40 22.06
N GLU A 264 6.67 -5.05 22.17
CA GLU A 264 6.40 -6.25 21.41
C GLU A 264 6.27 -5.89 19.93
N ILE A 265 7.14 -6.46 19.09
CA ILE A 265 7.07 -6.38 17.65
C ILE A 265 6.17 -7.53 17.19
N LYS A 266 5.06 -7.21 16.53
CA LYS A 266 4.10 -8.20 16.04
C LYS A 266 4.37 -8.51 14.58
N HIS A 267 4.33 -9.78 14.24
CA HIS A 267 4.13 -10.21 12.86
C HIS A 267 2.69 -9.87 12.47
N TYR A 268 2.51 -9.26 11.31
CA TYR A 268 1.17 -8.87 10.91
C TYR A 268 0.81 -9.26 9.47
N ALA A 269 1.79 -9.46 8.58
CA ALA A 269 1.54 -9.93 7.22
C ALA A 269 2.76 -10.64 6.62
N ILE A 270 2.54 -11.34 5.52
CA ILE A 270 3.59 -11.92 4.68
C ILE A 270 3.39 -11.43 3.26
N GLU A 271 4.39 -10.72 2.71
CA GLU A 271 4.44 -10.44 1.29
C GLU A 271 4.44 -11.76 0.50
N THR A 272 3.64 -11.85 -0.53
CA THR A 272 3.70 -12.96 -1.47
C THR A 272 4.04 -12.46 -2.86
N TYR A 273 4.76 -13.26 -3.64
CA TYR A 273 5.20 -12.88 -4.96
C TYR A 273 5.18 -14.03 -5.96
N LYS A 274 5.04 -13.69 -7.24
CA LYS A 274 5.19 -14.59 -8.37
C LYS A 274 6.11 -13.95 -9.40
N PHE A 275 7.12 -14.70 -9.85
CA PHE A 275 7.92 -14.27 -11.00
C PHE A 275 7.10 -14.34 -12.29
N THR A 276 7.26 -13.37 -13.15
CA THR A 276 6.54 -13.28 -14.44
C THR A 276 7.20 -14.10 -15.54
#